data_cf86fc1d427cc226f090d5464e3177bb
#
_entry.id   cf86fc1d427cc226f090d5464e3177bb
#
_cell.length_a   1.000
_cell.length_b   1.000
_cell.length_c   1.000
_cell.angle_alpha   90.00
_cell.angle_beta   90.00
_cell.angle_gamma   90.00
#
_symmetry.space_group_name_H-M   'P 1'
#
loop_
_entity.id
_entity.type
_entity.pdbx_description
1 polymer ?
#
loop_
_entity_poly.entity_id
_entity_poly.type
_entity_poly.pdbx_seq_one_letter_code
_entity_poly.pdbx_strand_id
1 'polypeptide(L)'
;MSNVESNTDFELAPQVLTDEAPDAMPPRLLYLLSRYPAVSHTFFLNEILELRKHGFTVEVASINQPDRLYSSMPEIEVEEAKKTFYIKSTGAMQAAAVAARTLVFRPKVFFRGLAAALRLGSWDLSTTLFALLYFGEALVLGDWMRSHGHRHLHIHFCGPVATVGMLTSVAWGFSYSMTVHGPDEFYDVEKFYLRQKVEGAKFILCISDFCRSQLMRIAAPEHWDKMHVARLGVDPNVFLPMHGQPKPDQMLEVLCVGRLVPSKGQLILLRACAILHSRGCPIRVRLVGDGPDRKHLETFAKQEKIPVVFEGAKTHEETRQLLGRADIFALASFAEGVPVALMEAMAMEVPCVSTVIAGIPELIRDGLDGMLVPASSTELLAAALERLIEDPTLRRSIGLAGRKRVHDLYNLSKNVSFLASVLRENVPHNL
;
A
#
# COMPACT_ATOMS: atom_id res chain seq x y z
N MET A 1 0.12 2.17 47.84
CA MET A 1 -0.59 1.57 46.72
C MET A 1 -1.26 2.72 46.00
N SER A 2 -0.57 3.31 45.05
CA SER A 2 -0.99 4.50 44.31
C SER A 2 -1.37 4.08 42.89
N ASN A 3 -2.61 4.33 42.52
CA ASN A 3 -3.15 4.18 41.17
C ASN A 3 -2.36 5.07 40.20
N VAL A 4 -1.75 4.48 39.19
CA VAL A 4 -1.26 5.19 38.00
C VAL A 4 -2.30 4.96 36.92
N GLU A 5 -3.20 5.91 36.76
CA GLU A 5 -4.06 6.03 35.57
C GLU A 5 -3.19 6.56 34.44
N SER A 6 -2.96 5.74 33.44
CA SER A 6 -2.32 6.15 32.17
C SER A 6 -3.37 6.70 31.23
N ASN A 7 -3.59 8.00 31.32
CA ASN A 7 -4.39 8.74 30.36
C ASN A 7 -3.45 9.21 29.23
N THR A 8 -3.48 8.57 28.06
CA THR A 8 -2.82 9.02 26.82
C THR A 8 -3.85 9.12 25.70
N ASP A 9 -4.84 9.99 25.90
CA ASP A 9 -5.66 10.49 24.80
C ASP A 9 -4.91 11.68 24.17
N PHE A 10 -4.26 11.42 23.03
CA PHE A 10 -3.82 12.51 22.15
C PHE A 10 -5.04 13.07 21.43
N GLU A 11 -5.68 14.06 21.99
CA GLU A 11 -6.64 14.90 21.27
C GLU A 11 -5.91 15.69 20.17
N LEU A 12 -6.15 15.32 18.93
CA LEU A 12 -5.83 16.17 17.78
C LEU A 12 -6.86 17.30 17.73
N ALA A 13 -6.45 18.52 18.04
CA ALA A 13 -7.28 19.71 17.88
C ALA A 13 -7.75 19.84 16.41
N PRO A 14 -9.02 20.20 16.16
CA PRO A 14 -9.52 20.46 14.81
C PRO A 14 -8.90 21.75 14.29
N GLN A 15 -8.01 21.65 13.30
CA GLN A 15 -7.55 22.83 12.56
C GLN A 15 -8.70 23.35 11.67
N VAL A 16 -9.02 24.61 11.87
CA VAL A 16 -10.01 25.37 11.12
C VAL A 16 -9.57 25.49 9.66
N LEU A 17 -10.39 25.00 8.75
CA LEU A 17 -10.24 25.21 7.31
C LEU A 17 -10.42 26.73 7.03
N THR A 18 -9.37 27.36 6.55
CA THR A 18 -9.44 28.72 6.01
C THR A 18 -10.03 28.67 4.60
N ASP A 19 -11.05 29.49 4.33
CA ASP A 19 -11.65 29.71 3.02
C ASP A 19 -10.58 30.09 1.98
N GLU A 20 -10.40 29.27 0.96
CA GLU A 20 -9.50 29.56 -0.17
C GLU A 20 -10.16 30.57 -1.12
N ALA A 21 -9.34 31.47 -1.65
CA ALA A 21 -9.72 32.44 -2.67
C ALA A 21 -10.20 31.72 -3.96
N PRO A 22 -11.29 32.20 -4.61
CA PRO A 22 -11.99 31.47 -5.68
C PRO A 22 -11.28 31.39 -7.05
N ASP A 23 -10.07 31.88 -7.23
CA ASP A 23 -9.39 32.03 -8.53
C ASP A 23 -8.04 31.30 -8.70
N ALA A 24 -7.63 30.45 -7.76
CA ALA A 24 -6.40 29.69 -7.93
C ALA A 24 -6.63 28.45 -8.84
N MET A 25 -5.84 28.31 -9.90
CA MET A 25 -5.86 27.09 -10.72
C MET A 25 -5.68 25.86 -9.84
N PRO A 26 -6.43 24.74 -10.11
CA PRO A 26 -6.34 23.55 -9.30
C PRO A 26 -4.88 23.04 -9.23
N PRO A 27 -4.39 22.67 -8.05
CA PRO A 27 -3.02 22.19 -7.90
C PRO A 27 -2.82 20.93 -8.74
N ARG A 28 -1.80 20.98 -9.63
CA ARG A 28 -1.47 19.85 -10.52
C ARG A 28 -0.45 18.96 -9.84
N LEU A 29 -0.75 17.67 -9.79
CA LEU A 29 0.08 16.65 -9.18
C LEU A 29 0.38 15.55 -10.21
N LEU A 30 1.64 15.15 -10.33
CA LEU A 30 2.04 14.00 -11.13
C LEU A 30 2.40 12.85 -10.20
N TYR A 31 1.70 11.72 -10.32
CA TYR A 31 2.05 10.46 -9.65
C TYR A 31 2.97 9.62 -10.53
N LEU A 32 4.02 9.06 -9.93
CA LEU A 32 4.88 8.06 -10.57
C LEU A 32 4.68 6.71 -9.86
N LEU A 33 4.21 5.73 -10.62
CA LEU A 33 3.88 4.40 -10.15
C LEU A 33 4.68 3.33 -10.91
N SER A 34 4.94 2.21 -10.26
CA SER A 34 5.61 1.07 -10.93
C SER A 34 4.70 0.40 -11.96
N ARG A 35 3.38 0.35 -11.66
CA ARG A 35 2.32 -0.19 -12.53
C ARG A 35 0.98 0.42 -12.14
N TYR A 36 0.21 0.87 -13.15
CA TYR A 36 -1.10 1.46 -12.92
C TYR A 36 -1.99 1.35 -14.17
N PRO A 37 -3.29 1.02 -14.03
CA PRO A 37 -3.89 0.36 -12.87
C PRO A 37 -3.32 -1.03 -12.59
N ALA A 38 -3.50 -1.55 -11.35
CA ALA A 38 -3.05 -2.89 -10.98
C ALA A 38 -4.01 -3.52 -9.97
N VAL A 39 -4.23 -4.84 -10.07
CA VAL A 39 -5.17 -5.60 -9.21
C VAL A 39 -4.88 -5.42 -7.72
N SER A 40 -3.60 -5.46 -7.35
CA SER A 40 -3.18 -5.40 -5.94
C SER A 40 -3.03 -3.98 -5.38
N HIS A 41 -3.28 -2.95 -6.18
CA HIS A 41 -3.00 -1.55 -5.83
C HIS A 41 -4.23 -0.65 -6.04
N THR A 42 -5.42 -1.15 -5.73
CA THR A 42 -6.69 -0.39 -5.84
C THR A 42 -6.71 0.87 -4.97
N PHE A 43 -5.93 0.87 -3.89
CA PHE A 43 -5.81 2.04 -3.01
C PHE A 43 -5.23 3.27 -3.72
N PHE A 44 -4.35 3.12 -4.74
CA PHE A 44 -3.90 4.26 -5.55
C PHE A 44 -5.04 4.88 -6.35
N LEU A 45 -5.87 4.04 -6.97
CA LEU A 45 -7.03 4.53 -7.71
C LEU A 45 -7.97 5.30 -6.76
N ASN A 46 -8.27 4.74 -5.60
CA ASN A 46 -9.14 5.37 -4.61
C ASN A 46 -8.58 6.70 -4.10
N GLU A 47 -7.28 6.76 -3.81
CA GLU A 47 -6.58 7.97 -3.39
C GLU A 47 -6.61 9.05 -4.47
N ILE A 48 -6.31 8.68 -5.73
CA ILE A 48 -6.35 9.61 -6.88
C ILE A 48 -7.75 10.17 -7.09
N LEU A 49 -8.78 9.32 -7.04
CA LEU A 49 -10.16 9.75 -7.21
C LEU A 49 -10.60 10.69 -6.08
N GLU A 50 -10.19 10.40 -4.85
CA GLU A 50 -10.53 11.23 -3.71
C GLU A 50 -9.76 12.58 -3.74
N LEU A 51 -8.48 12.58 -4.12
CA LEU A 51 -7.73 13.84 -4.34
C LEU A 51 -8.37 14.72 -5.40
N ARG A 52 -8.92 14.14 -6.47
CA ARG A 52 -9.67 14.90 -7.49
C ARG A 52 -10.92 15.55 -6.91
N LYS A 53 -11.62 14.91 -5.97
CA LYS A 53 -12.74 15.53 -5.23
C LYS A 53 -12.28 16.71 -4.35
N HIS A 54 -11.03 16.64 -3.87
CA HIS A 54 -10.39 17.75 -3.16
C HIS A 54 -9.79 18.84 -4.08
N GLY A 55 -10.14 18.85 -5.37
CA GLY A 55 -9.76 19.87 -6.33
C GLY A 55 -8.38 19.70 -6.97
N PHE A 56 -7.71 18.56 -6.79
CA PHE A 56 -6.43 18.31 -7.46
C PHE A 56 -6.63 17.82 -8.91
N THR A 57 -5.80 18.30 -9.82
CA THR A 57 -5.60 17.66 -11.13
C THR A 57 -4.49 16.63 -10.99
N VAL A 58 -4.85 15.35 -10.86
CA VAL A 58 -3.86 14.26 -10.72
C VAL A 58 -3.66 13.57 -12.05
N GLU A 59 -2.44 13.66 -12.57
CA GLU A 59 -1.95 12.91 -13.73
C GLU A 59 -1.06 11.74 -13.27
N VAL A 60 -0.99 10.68 -14.05
CA VAL A 60 -0.24 9.48 -13.69
C VAL A 60 0.77 9.12 -14.78
N ALA A 61 2.02 8.92 -14.37
CA ALA A 61 3.04 8.24 -15.13
C ALA A 61 3.30 6.85 -14.51
N SER A 62 3.39 5.82 -15.33
CA SER A 62 3.65 4.44 -14.89
C SER A 62 4.84 3.86 -15.64
N ILE A 63 5.71 3.14 -14.91
CA ILE A 63 6.84 2.45 -15.54
C ILE A 63 6.33 1.37 -16.50
N ASN A 64 5.39 0.52 -16.02
CA ASN A 64 4.88 -0.62 -16.76
C ASN A 64 3.40 -0.44 -17.10
N GLN A 65 2.95 -1.12 -18.16
CA GLN A 65 1.53 -1.25 -18.48
C GLN A 65 0.76 -2.01 -17.40
N PRO A 66 -0.58 -1.95 -17.40
CA PRO A 66 -1.43 -2.73 -16.50
C PRO A 66 -1.07 -4.23 -16.49
N ASP A 67 -1.44 -4.91 -15.40
CA ASP A 67 -1.16 -6.34 -15.19
C ASP A 67 -2.18 -7.28 -15.84
N ARG A 68 -3.18 -6.71 -16.51
CA ARG A 68 -4.27 -7.45 -17.17
C ARG A 68 -4.77 -6.73 -18.42
N LEU A 69 -5.54 -7.45 -19.23
CA LEU A 69 -6.15 -6.89 -20.45
C LEU A 69 -7.27 -5.90 -20.10
N TYR A 70 -7.45 -4.88 -20.92
CA TYR A 70 -8.52 -3.88 -20.74
C TYR A 70 -9.93 -4.51 -20.68
N SER A 71 -10.14 -5.62 -21.42
CA SER A 71 -11.42 -6.35 -21.42
C SER A 71 -11.78 -6.99 -20.06
N SER A 72 -10.82 -7.14 -19.16
CA SER A 72 -11.01 -7.71 -17.82
C SER A 72 -10.95 -6.66 -16.70
N MET A 73 -10.88 -5.37 -17.06
CA MET A 73 -10.85 -4.26 -16.11
C MET A 73 -12.24 -3.65 -15.93
N PRO A 74 -12.56 -3.12 -14.74
CA PRO A 74 -13.67 -2.20 -14.56
C PRO A 74 -13.51 -0.95 -15.45
N GLU A 75 -14.62 -0.35 -15.86
CA GLU A 75 -14.64 0.80 -16.78
C GLU A 75 -13.76 1.96 -16.27
N ILE A 76 -13.84 2.27 -14.98
CA ILE A 76 -13.03 3.33 -14.34
C ILE A 76 -11.52 3.08 -14.46
N GLU A 77 -11.07 1.84 -14.36
CA GLU A 77 -9.66 1.49 -14.54
C GLU A 77 -9.23 1.58 -16.00
N VAL A 78 -10.13 1.23 -16.94
CA VAL A 78 -9.88 1.40 -18.38
C VAL A 78 -9.71 2.89 -18.73
N GLU A 79 -10.54 3.76 -18.16
CA GLU A 79 -10.42 5.21 -18.35
C GLU A 79 -9.11 5.75 -17.79
N GLU A 80 -8.72 5.32 -16.60
CA GLU A 80 -7.44 5.71 -16.00
C GLU A 80 -6.24 5.19 -16.80
N ALA A 81 -6.31 3.95 -17.30
CA ALA A 81 -5.27 3.39 -18.14
C ALA A 81 -5.07 4.20 -19.45
N LYS A 82 -6.16 4.68 -20.06
CA LYS A 82 -6.08 5.51 -21.28
C LYS A 82 -5.44 6.89 -21.04
N LYS A 83 -5.54 7.43 -19.82
CA LYS A 83 -4.98 8.74 -19.43
C LYS A 83 -3.55 8.63 -18.90
N THR A 84 -3.07 7.42 -18.60
CA THR A 84 -1.77 7.17 -17.98
C THR A 84 -0.64 7.21 -19.01
N PHE A 85 0.44 7.91 -18.69
CA PHE A 85 1.66 7.88 -19.47
C PHE A 85 2.51 6.66 -19.12
N TYR A 86 2.73 5.75 -20.08
CA TYR A 86 3.51 4.53 -19.86
C TYR A 86 4.93 4.66 -20.38
N ILE A 87 5.92 4.75 -19.49
CA ILE A 87 7.31 5.02 -19.82
C ILE A 87 7.90 3.93 -20.73
N LYS A 88 7.74 2.65 -20.38
CA LYS A 88 8.27 1.55 -21.19
C LYS A 88 7.55 1.35 -22.53
N SER A 89 6.33 1.86 -22.66
CA SER A 89 5.58 1.77 -23.90
C SER A 89 6.10 2.71 -24.98
N THR A 90 6.94 3.68 -24.65
CA THR A 90 7.61 4.53 -25.64
C THR A 90 8.53 3.73 -26.57
N GLY A 91 9.00 2.56 -26.13
CA GLY A 91 9.89 1.70 -26.91
C GLY A 91 11.34 2.20 -26.96
N ALA A 92 12.25 1.28 -27.29
CA ALA A 92 13.70 1.54 -27.25
C ALA A 92 14.13 2.64 -28.26
N MET A 93 13.54 2.66 -29.44
CA MET A 93 13.90 3.63 -30.50
C MET A 93 13.53 5.07 -30.10
N GLN A 94 12.34 5.27 -29.56
CA GLN A 94 11.92 6.59 -29.09
C GLN A 94 12.70 7.01 -27.84
N ALA A 95 13.01 6.10 -26.90
CA ALA A 95 13.86 6.37 -25.77
C ALA A 95 15.29 6.79 -26.21
N ALA A 96 15.86 6.12 -27.20
CA ALA A 96 17.13 6.49 -27.80
C ALA A 96 17.08 7.88 -28.47
N ALA A 97 15.99 8.19 -29.18
CA ALA A 97 15.79 9.51 -29.77
C ALA A 97 15.69 10.63 -28.71
N VAL A 98 15.01 10.37 -27.59
CA VAL A 98 14.93 11.30 -26.44
C VAL A 98 16.33 11.48 -25.84
N ALA A 99 17.10 10.41 -25.65
CA ALA A 99 18.46 10.48 -25.12
C ALA A 99 19.39 11.28 -26.02
N ALA A 100 19.37 11.01 -27.35
CA ALA A 100 20.15 11.75 -28.34
C ALA A 100 19.77 13.24 -28.39
N ARG A 101 18.47 13.54 -28.42
CA ARG A 101 17.98 14.93 -28.39
C ARG A 101 18.40 15.63 -27.08
N THR A 102 18.31 14.96 -25.96
CA THR A 102 18.74 15.52 -24.67
C THR A 102 20.24 15.77 -24.63
N LEU A 103 21.04 14.85 -25.16
CA LEU A 103 22.48 15.03 -25.28
C LEU A 103 22.85 16.25 -26.11
N VAL A 104 22.20 16.42 -27.26
CA VAL A 104 22.51 17.52 -28.21
C VAL A 104 22.01 18.88 -27.68
N PHE A 105 20.76 18.95 -27.28
CA PHE A 105 20.11 20.23 -26.94
C PHE A 105 20.14 20.56 -25.45
N ARG A 106 20.45 19.60 -24.56
CA ARG A 106 20.47 19.75 -23.10
C ARG A 106 21.63 18.96 -22.47
N PRO A 107 22.88 19.17 -22.88
CA PRO A 107 24.02 18.34 -22.43
C PRO A 107 24.16 18.32 -20.91
N LYS A 108 23.88 19.44 -20.23
CA LYS A 108 23.91 19.52 -18.77
C LYS A 108 22.93 18.51 -18.11
N VAL A 109 21.72 18.35 -18.66
CA VAL A 109 20.71 17.38 -18.18
C VAL A 109 21.24 15.96 -18.36
N PHE A 110 21.73 15.65 -19.56
CA PHE A 110 22.25 14.34 -19.90
C PHE A 110 23.42 13.93 -19.00
N PHE A 111 24.46 14.77 -18.91
CA PHE A 111 25.67 14.41 -18.15
C PHE A 111 25.45 14.40 -16.63
N ARG A 112 24.56 15.27 -16.08
CA ARG A 112 24.18 15.20 -14.66
C ARG A 112 23.45 13.89 -14.34
N GLY A 113 22.51 13.48 -15.16
CA GLY A 113 21.79 12.22 -14.98
C GLY A 113 22.68 11.00 -15.16
N LEU A 114 23.54 11.00 -16.20
CA LEU A 114 24.51 9.93 -16.43
C LEU A 114 25.50 9.79 -15.25
N ALA A 115 26.06 10.89 -14.77
CA ALA A 115 26.96 10.88 -13.62
C ALA A 115 26.27 10.36 -12.34
N ALA A 116 25.00 10.72 -12.12
CA ALA A 116 24.22 10.18 -11.02
C ALA A 116 24.00 8.67 -11.17
N ALA A 117 23.60 8.20 -12.35
CA ALA A 117 23.40 6.77 -12.60
C ALA A 117 24.71 5.95 -12.41
N LEU A 118 25.83 6.44 -12.92
CA LEU A 118 27.13 5.78 -12.74
C LEU A 118 27.56 5.71 -11.27
N ARG A 119 27.26 6.75 -10.46
CA ARG A 119 27.52 6.70 -9.01
C ARG A 119 26.66 5.66 -8.28
N LEU A 120 25.43 5.43 -8.72
CA LEU A 120 24.56 4.38 -8.17
C LEU A 120 25.09 2.97 -8.53
N GLY A 121 25.64 2.79 -9.72
CA GLY A 121 26.15 1.50 -10.19
C GLY A 121 27.33 0.96 -9.39
N SER A 122 28.08 1.85 -8.69
CA SER A 122 29.32 1.47 -8.00
C SER A 122 30.28 0.68 -8.93
N TRP A 123 30.96 -0.36 -8.44
CA TRP A 123 31.87 -1.22 -9.21
C TRP A 123 31.21 -2.51 -9.73
N ASP A 124 29.94 -2.73 -9.43
CA ASP A 124 29.21 -3.89 -9.93
C ASP A 124 28.60 -3.63 -11.31
N LEU A 125 28.93 -4.48 -12.27
CA LEU A 125 28.51 -4.33 -13.67
C LEU A 125 27.00 -4.48 -13.82
N SER A 126 26.36 -5.40 -13.08
CA SER A 126 24.92 -5.64 -13.17
C SER A 126 24.14 -4.45 -12.61
N THR A 127 24.55 -3.93 -11.47
CA THR A 127 23.96 -2.74 -10.83
C THR A 127 24.13 -1.51 -11.70
N THR A 128 25.31 -1.34 -12.33
CA THR A 128 25.58 -0.24 -13.27
C THR A 128 24.66 -0.32 -14.50
N LEU A 129 24.47 -1.51 -15.06
CA LEU A 129 23.56 -1.70 -16.19
C LEU A 129 22.11 -1.32 -15.84
N PHE A 130 21.61 -1.77 -14.68
CA PHE A 130 20.27 -1.37 -14.21
C PHE A 130 20.18 0.13 -13.98
N ALA A 131 21.20 0.76 -13.39
CA ALA A 131 21.22 2.21 -13.19
C ALA A 131 21.17 2.99 -14.51
N LEU A 132 21.83 2.50 -15.57
CA LEU A 132 21.76 3.09 -16.90
C LEU A 132 20.38 2.90 -17.55
N LEU A 133 19.73 1.75 -17.34
CA LEU A 133 18.35 1.55 -17.79
C LEU A 133 17.38 2.52 -17.08
N TYR A 134 17.49 2.68 -15.75
CA TYR A 134 16.72 3.66 -15.00
C TYR A 134 17.01 5.11 -15.44
N PHE A 135 18.25 5.40 -15.84
CA PHE A 135 18.60 6.70 -16.42
C PHE A 135 17.88 6.94 -17.76
N GLY A 136 17.80 5.92 -18.62
CA GLY A 136 17.03 6.00 -19.86
C GLY A 136 15.55 6.30 -19.60
N GLU A 137 14.91 5.58 -18.63
CA GLU A 137 13.55 5.83 -18.19
C GLU A 137 13.38 7.25 -17.60
N ALA A 138 14.36 7.73 -16.84
CA ALA A 138 14.38 9.07 -16.27
C ALA A 138 14.48 10.19 -17.32
N LEU A 139 15.21 9.97 -18.41
CA LEU A 139 15.24 10.92 -19.54
C LEU A 139 13.89 11.02 -20.22
N VAL A 140 13.23 9.88 -20.48
CA VAL A 140 11.89 9.83 -21.07
C VAL A 140 10.86 10.50 -20.18
N LEU A 141 10.84 10.16 -18.88
CA LEU A 141 9.92 10.77 -17.92
C LEU A 141 10.12 12.28 -17.83
N GLY A 142 11.36 12.74 -17.68
CA GLY A 142 11.66 14.16 -17.52
C GLY A 142 11.39 14.99 -18.78
N ASP A 143 11.56 14.43 -19.98
CA ASP A 143 11.19 15.09 -21.23
C ASP A 143 9.66 15.24 -21.34
N TRP A 144 8.92 14.19 -20.96
CA TRP A 144 7.45 14.22 -20.88
C TRP A 144 6.98 15.23 -19.85
N MET A 145 7.52 15.21 -18.61
CA MET A 145 7.19 16.16 -17.56
C MET A 145 7.38 17.61 -18.02
N ARG A 146 8.51 17.89 -18.64
CA ARG A 146 8.80 19.21 -19.18
C ARG A 146 7.80 19.67 -20.24
N SER A 147 7.42 18.78 -21.16
CA SER A 147 6.49 19.10 -22.25
C SER A 147 5.06 19.33 -21.73
N HIS A 148 4.70 18.76 -20.57
CA HIS A 148 3.40 18.91 -19.93
C HIS A 148 3.40 19.94 -18.77
N GLY A 149 4.53 20.61 -18.55
CA GLY A 149 4.63 21.68 -17.54
C GLY A 149 4.78 21.19 -16.08
N HIS A 150 5.06 19.90 -15.85
CA HIS A 150 5.30 19.38 -14.51
C HIS A 150 6.71 19.72 -14.01
N ARG A 151 6.81 20.15 -12.74
CA ARG A 151 8.08 20.45 -12.06
C ARG A 151 8.29 19.67 -10.78
N HIS A 152 7.26 18.96 -10.33
CA HIS A 152 7.28 18.08 -9.15
C HIS A 152 6.63 16.75 -9.51
N LEU A 153 7.16 15.64 -8.94
CA LEU A 153 6.53 14.34 -9.04
C LEU A 153 6.40 13.70 -7.66
N HIS A 154 5.29 13.02 -7.43
CA HIS A 154 5.05 12.24 -6.23
C HIS A 154 5.15 10.76 -6.56
N ILE A 155 5.96 10.03 -5.80
CA ILE A 155 6.34 8.65 -6.10
C ILE A 155 5.75 7.73 -5.04
N HIS A 156 5.08 6.67 -5.44
CA HIS A 156 4.69 5.62 -4.50
C HIS A 156 5.66 4.45 -4.57
N PHE A 157 6.04 3.96 -3.39
CA PHE A 157 7.10 2.98 -3.13
C PHE A 157 8.51 3.51 -3.36
N CYS A 158 9.45 3.03 -2.52
CA CYS A 158 10.86 3.45 -2.55
C CYS A 158 11.77 2.52 -3.36
N GLY A 159 11.22 1.50 -4.02
CA GLY A 159 11.98 0.56 -4.85
C GLY A 159 12.51 1.18 -6.16
N PRO A 160 12.64 0.38 -7.24
CA PRO A 160 13.16 0.83 -8.54
C PRO A 160 12.44 2.05 -9.14
N VAL A 161 11.13 2.17 -8.95
CA VAL A 161 10.35 3.32 -9.43
C VAL A 161 10.87 4.63 -8.83
N ALA A 162 11.23 4.65 -7.55
CA ALA A 162 11.80 5.83 -6.92
C ALA A 162 13.23 6.11 -7.38
N THR A 163 13.98 5.11 -7.84
CA THR A 163 15.29 5.35 -8.47
C THR A 163 15.11 6.12 -9.78
N VAL A 164 14.11 5.77 -10.60
CA VAL A 164 13.78 6.52 -11.82
C VAL A 164 13.39 7.97 -11.48
N GLY A 165 12.52 8.16 -10.48
CA GLY A 165 12.11 9.50 -10.06
C GLY A 165 13.25 10.35 -9.50
N MET A 166 14.12 9.77 -8.67
CA MET A 166 15.33 10.44 -8.16
C MET A 166 16.27 10.83 -9.29
N LEU A 167 16.54 9.94 -10.24
CA LEU A 167 17.37 10.25 -11.42
C LEU A 167 16.75 11.33 -12.30
N THR A 168 15.42 11.32 -12.46
CA THR A 168 14.68 12.38 -13.15
C THR A 168 14.90 13.73 -12.45
N SER A 169 14.76 13.75 -11.13
CA SER A 169 14.99 14.96 -10.31
C SER A 169 16.41 15.48 -10.49
N VAL A 170 17.41 14.61 -10.33
CA VAL A 170 18.83 15.00 -10.46
C VAL A 170 19.13 15.50 -11.88
N ALA A 171 18.69 14.81 -12.92
CA ALA A 171 18.95 15.18 -14.31
C ALA A 171 18.30 16.52 -14.68
N TRP A 172 17.00 16.64 -14.50
CA TRP A 172 16.20 17.75 -15.01
C TRP A 172 16.03 18.92 -14.04
N GLY A 173 16.38 18.73 -12.77
CA GLY A 173 16.21 19.76 -11.72
C GLY A 173 14.78 19.88 -11.22
N PHE A 174 13.97 18.84 -11.38
CA PHE A 174 12.63 18.75 -10.80
C PHE A 174 12.69 18.33 -9.34
N SER A 175 11.72 18.72 -8.54
CA SER A 175 11.58 18.21 -7.18
C SER A 175 10.74 16.92 -7.16
N TYR A 176 10.89 16.13 -6.10
CA TYR A 176 10.04 14.97 -5.87
C TYR A 176 9.71 14.78 -4.41
N SER A 177 8.63 14.06 -4.17
CA SER A 177 8.21 13.54 -2.87
C SER A 177 7.89 12.05 -3.00
N MET A 178 7.76 11.36 -1.87
CA MET A 178 7.50 9.92 -1.86
C MET A 178 6.46 9.54 -0.82
N THR A 179 5.65 8.52 -1.11
CA THR A 179 4.91 7.74 -0.11
C THR A 179 5.58 6.39 0.08
N VAL A 180 5.92 6.07 1.33
CA VAL A 180 6.58 4.83 1.75
C VAL A 180 5.54 3.91 2.39
N HIS A 181 5.44 2.68 1.87
CA HIS A 181 4.31 1.79 2.15
C HIS A 181 4.64 0.60 3.05
N GLY A 182 5.89 0.17 3.14
CA GLY A 182 6.05 -1.02 3.91
C GLY A 182 7.42 -1.63 4.08
N PRO A 183 7.46 -2.78 4.75
CA PRO A 183 8.70 -3.37 5.25
C PRO A 183 9.65 -3.80 4.15
N ASP A 184 9.15 -4.26 3.00
CA ASP A 184 10.00 -4.69 1.88
C ASP A 184 10.98 -3.61 1.44
N GLU A 185 10.62 -2.34 1.64
CA GLU A 185 11.43 -1.17 1.31
C GLU A 185 12.61 -0.97 2.28
N PHE A 186 12.57 -1.58 3.47
CA PHE A 186 13.57 -1.45 4.53
C PHE A 186 14.55 -2.62 4.63
N TYR A 187 14.31 -3.72 3.88
CA TYR A 187 15.16 -4.91 3.95
C TYR A 187 16.50 -4.74 3.23
N ASP A 188 16.54 -3.92 2.17
CA ASP A 188 17.74 -3.75 1.36
C ASP A 188 17.99 -2.27 1.06
N VAL A 189 18.28 -1.53 2.13
CA VAL A 189 18.44 -0.07 2.14
C VAL A 189 19.47 0.40 1.12
N GLU A 190 20.62 -0.29 1.07
CA GLU A 190 21.74 0.09 0.19
C GLU A 190 21.42 -0.21 -1.28
N LYS A 191 20.88 -1.38 -1.59
CA LYS A 191 20.52 -1.78 -2.95
C LYS A 191 19.45 -0.87 -3.56
N PHE A 192 18.53 -0.39 -2.74
CA PHE A 192 17.49 0.52 -3.19
C PHE A 192 17.83 2.00 -3.01
N TYR A 193 19.06 2.33 -2.58
CA TYR A 193 19.52 3.72 -2.37
C TYR A 193 18.57 4.54 -1.49
N LEU A 194 17.99 3.89 -0.46
CA LEU A 194 16.88 4.48 0.29
C LEU A 194 17.32 5.75 1.02
N ARG A 195 18.54 5.79 1.55
CA ARG A 195 19.11 6.99 2.18
C ARG A 195 19.14 8.18 1.21
N GLN A 196 19.71 8.00 0.01
CA GLN A 196 19.82 9.06 -0.99
C GLN A 196 18.44 9.54 -1.47
N LYS A 197 17.47 8.63 -1.58
CA LYS A 197 16.09 8.97 -1.92
C LYS A 197 15.42 9.80 -0.83
N VAL A 198 15.63 9.43 0.43
CA VAL A 198 15.11 10.18 1.58
C VAL A 198 15.74 11.57 1.64
N GLU A 199 17.05 11.68 1.51
CA GLU A 199 17.77 12.96 1.54
C GLU A 199 17.33 13.89 0.42
N GLY A 200 17.18 13.36 -0.81
CA GLY A 200 16.80 14.14 -2.00
C GLY A 200 15.33 14.50 -2.11
N ALA A 201 14.43 13.82 -1.41
CA ALA A 201 12.99 14.11 -1.44
C ALA A 201 12.68 15.45 -0.76
N LYS A 202 11.74 16.21 -1.32
CA LYS A 202 11.27 17.47 -0.74
C LYS A 202 10.50 17.24 0.56
N PHE A 203 9.61 16.24 0.55
CA PHE A 203 8.90 15.72 1.71
C PHE A 203 8.58 14.24 1.51
N ILE A 204 8.22 13.56 2.59
CA ILE A 204 7.96 12.12 2.58
C ILE A 204 6.67 11.86 3.35
N LEU A 205 5.80 11.04 2.78
CA LEU A 205 4.60 10.53 3.41
C LEU A 205 4.87 9.09 3.87
N CYS A 206 4.60 8.82 5.13
CA CYS A 206 4.71 7.50 5.74
C CYS A 206 3.30 7.00 6.06
N ILE A 207 2.97 5.78 5.66
CA ILE A 207 1.61 5.25 5.91
C ILE A 207 1.37 4.90 7.38
N SER A 208 2.41 4.92 8.22
CA SER A 208 2.37 4.60 9.65
C SER A 208 3.54 5.23 10.40
N ASP A 209 3.42 5.33 11.72
CA ASP A 209 4.51 5.75 12.60
C ASP A 209 5.67 4.74 12.58
N PHE A 210 5.36 3.43 12.46
CA PHE A 210 6.39 2.42 12.22
C PHE A 210 7.21 2.75 10.97
N CYS A 211 6.56 3.03 9.84
CA CYS A 211 7.23 3.40 8.59
C CYS A 211 8.13 4.62 8.80
N ARG A 212 7.61 5.69 9.44
CA ARG A 212 8.38 6.88 9.78
C ARG A 212 9.60 6.57 10.64
N SER A 213 9.45 5.74 11.67
CA SER A 213 10.54 5.35 12.56
C SER A 213 11.67 4.60 11.82
N GLN A 214 11.32 3.74 10.85
CA GLN A 214 12.32 3.05 10.03
C GLN A 214 13.11 4.03 9.14
N LEU A 215 12.45 5.03 8.58
CA LEU A 215 13.14 6.07 7.80
C LEU A 215 14.01 6.97 8.69
N MET A 216 13.54 7.35 9.88
CA MET A 216 14.34 8.10 10.86
C MET A 216 15.63 7.36 11.26
N ARG A 217 15.58 6.03 11.38
CA ARG A 217 16.77 5.20 11.64
C ARG A 217 17.80 5.26 10.53
N ILE A 218 17.38 5.47 9.28
CA ILE A 218 18.21 5.44 8.07
C ILE A 218 18.75 6.83 7.74
N ALA A 219 17.93 7.86 7.90
CA ALA A 219 18.24 9.24 7.52
C ALA A 219 18.85 10.04 8.68
N ALA A 220 19.67 11.04 8.35
CA ALA A 220 20.17 11.99 9.33
C ALA A 220 19.03 12.85 9.94
N PRO A 221 19.17 13.31 11.20
CA PRO A 221 18.10 14.03 11.93
C PRO A 221 17.56 15.26 11.22
N GLU A 222 18.36 15.97 10.46
CA GLU A 222 17.96 17.16 9.67
C GLU A 222 16.90 16.85 8.59
N HIS A 223 16.63 15.57 8.30
CA HIS A 223 15.62 15.12 7.34
C HIS A 223 14.33 14.63 8.00
N TRP A 224 14.21 14.64 9.33
CA TRP A 224 13.06 14.06 10.02
C TRP A 224 11.79 14.91 9.89
N ASP A 225 11.92 16.23 9.92
CA ASP A 225 10.79 17.16 9.89
C ASP A 225 9.99 17.13 8.58
N LYS A 226 10.59 16.60 7.50
CA LYS A 226 9.90 16.42 6.22
C LYS A 226 9.15 15.08 6.08
N MET A 227 9.10 14.27 7.15
CA MET A 227 8.43 12.97 7.20
C MET A 227 7.08 13.11 7.90
N HIS A 228 6.00 13.09 7.12
CA HIS A 228 4.63 13.20 7.62
C HIS A 228 3.96 11.83 7.66
N VAL A 229 3.15 11.54 8.68
CA VAL A 229 2.37 10.31 8.72
C VAL A 229 1.02 10.55 8.05
N ALA A 230 0.86 10.01 6.85
CA ALA A 230 -0.38 10.02 6.07
C ALA A 230 -0.93 8.59 5.97
N ARG A 231 -1.89 8.25 6.83
CA ARG A 231 -2.45 6.91 6.91
C ARG A 231 -3.28 6.59 5.66
N LEU A 232 -3.19 5.35 5.20
CA LEU A 232 -4.11 4.82 4.21
C LEU A 232 -5.53 4.78 4.78
N GLY A 233 -6.52 4.58 3.91
CA GLY A 233 -7.90 4.44 4.34
C GLY A 233 -8.74 3.62 3.37
N VAL A 234 -9.91 3.20 3.86
CA VAL A 234 -10.96 2.60 3.07
C VAL A 234 -12.24 3.43 3.21
N ASP A 235 -13.14 3.35 2.23
CA ASP A 235 -14.43 4.02 2.34
C ASP A 235 -15.41 3.15 3.14
N PRO A 236 -15.76 3.52 4.38
CA PRO A 236 -16.68 2.73 5.21
C PRO A 236 -18.11 2.72 4.68
N ASN A 237 -18.46 3.55 3.69
CA ASN A 237 -19.76 3.53 3.02
C ASN A 237 -19.79 2.50 1.88
N VAL A 238 -18.65 2.12 1.33
CA VAL A 238 -18.50 1.02 0.37
C VAL A 238 -18.45 -0.32 1.10
N PHE A 239 -17.69 -0.38 2.20
CA PHE A 239 -17.53 -1.58 3.03
C PHE A 239 -18.58 -1.59 4.16
N LEU A 240 -19.84 -1.84 3.79
CA LEU A 240 -20.94 -1.94 4.75
C LEU A 240 -21.08 -3.36 5.31
N PRO A 241 -21.38 -3.51 6.60
CA PRO A 241 -21.69 -4.82 7.19
C PRO A 241 -22.82 -5.53 6.45
N MET A 242 -22.67 -6.83 6.23
CA MET A 242 -23.67 -7.69 5.58
C MET A 242 -24.21 -8.72 6.56
N HIS A 243 -24.88 -8.25 7.62
CA HIS A 243 -25.44 -9.13 8.64
C HIS A 243 -26.58 -9.99 8.13
N GLY A 244 -26.70 -11.21 8.67
CA GLY A 244 -27.90 -12.03 8.55
C GLY A 244 -28.03 -12.81 7.24
N GLN A 245 -26.97 -12.98 6.45
CA GLN A 245 -27.03 -13.91 5.32
C GLN A 245 -27.07 -15.37 5.84
N PRO A 246 -28.10 -16.17 5.47
CA PRO A 246 -28.16 -17.57 5.88
C PRO A 246 -26.95 -18.35 5.35
N LYS A 247 -26.29 -19.11 6.22
CA LYS A 247 -25.24 -20.05 5.80
C LYS A 247 -25.86 -21.43 5.58
N PRO A 248 -25.47 -22.13 4.53
CA PRO A 248 -26.01 -23.44 4.21
C PRO A 248 -25.60 -24.52 5.23
N ASP A 249 -24.57 -24.25 6.01
CA ASP A 249 -24.07 -25.15 7.06
C ASP A 249 -23.72 -24.34 8.33
N GLN A 250 -23.54 -25.04 9.46
CA GLN A 250 -23.19 -24.43 10.75
C GLN A 250 -21.69 -24.14 10.90
N MET A 251 -20.92 -24.24 9.81
CA MET A 251 -19.46 -24.00 9.87
C MET A 251 -19.17 -22.51 9.85
N LEU A 252 -18.27 -22.08 10.74
CA LEU A 252 -17.74 -20.72 10.73
C LEU A 252 -16.69 -20.58 9.64
N GLU A 253 -16.77 -19.49 8.87
CA GLU A 253 -15.85 -19.21 7.78
C GLU A 253 -14.72 -18.29 8.22
N VAL A 254 -13.48 -18.81 8.19
CA VAL A 254 -12.25 -18.03 8.39
C VAL A 254 -11.72 -17.62 7.02
N LEU A 255 -11.80 -16.32 6.73
CA LEU A 255 -11.37 -15.74 5.45
C LEU A 255 -9.96 -15.17 5.55
N CYS A 256 -9.15 -15.41 4.53
CA CYS A 256 -7.86 -14.73 4.31
C CYS A 256 -7.80 -14.18 2.89
N VAL A 257 -7.46 -12.91 2.76
CA VAL A 257 -7.33 -12.22 1.46
C VAL A 257 -5.89 -11.76 1.27
N GLY A 258 -5.26 -12.17 0.18
CA GLY A 258 -3.91 -11.75 -0.17
C GLY A 258 -3.22 -12.67 -1.17
N ARG A 259 -2.10 -12.20 -1.74
CA ARG A 259 -1.29 -13.04 -2.63
C ARG A 259 -0.81 -14.29 -1.89
N LEU A 260 -0.81 -15.43 -2.56
CA LEU A 260 -0.32 -16.69 -2.00
C LEU A 260 1.22 -16.75 -2.14
N VAL A 261 1.89 -16.09 -1.20
CA VAL A 261 3.36 -15.96 -1.13
C VAL A 261 3.84 -16.16 0.30
N PRO A 262 5.10 -16.58 0.53
CA PRO A 262 5.61 -16.89 1.87
C PRO A 262 5.41 -15.77 2.89
N SER A 263 5.59 -14.50 2.50
CA SER A 263 5.46 -13.35 3.39
C SER A 263 4.06 -13.16 3.99
N LYS A 264 3.01 -13.75 3.39
CA LYS A 264 1.61 -13.67 3.86
C LYS A 264 1.24 -14.75 4.86
N GLY A 265 2.10 -15.73 5.12
CA GLY A 265 1.95 -16.70 6.21
C GLY A 265 0.72 -17.62 6.14
N GLN A 266 0.11 -17.83 4.94
CA GLN A 266 -1.07 -18.68 4.82
C GLN A 266 -0.83 -20.09 5.34
N LEU A 267 0.41 -20.62 5.25
CA LEU A 267 0.73 -21.92 5.80
C LEU A 267 0.58 -21.95 7.35
N ILE A 268 0.94 -20.88 8.04
CA ILE A 268 0.74 -20.75 9.50
C ILE A 268 -0.75 -20.74 9.83
N LEU A 269 -1.56 -20.02 9.04
CA LEU A 269 -3.01 -20.05 9.20
C LEU A 269 -3.57 -21.46 8.99
N LEU A 270 -3.17 -22.16 7.94
CA LEU A 270 -3.64 -23.55 7.71
C LEU A 270 -3.20 -24.50 8.83
N ARG A 271 -1.99 -24.37 9.36
CA ARG A 271 -1.53 -25.14 10.54
C ARG A 271 -2.38 -24.87 11.78
N ALA A 272 -2.69 -23.60 12.06
CA ALA A 272 -3.59 -23.24 13.15
C ALA A 272 -4.98 -23.85 12.97
N CYS A 273 -5.51 -23.81 11.74
CA CYS A 273 -6.80 -24.41 11.42
C CYS A 273 -6.77 -25.97 11.48
N ALA A 274 -5.62 -26.62 11.21
CA ALA A 274 -5.46 -28.05 11.41
C ALA A 274 -5.59 -28.43 12.90
N ILE A 275 -4.99 -27.63 13.79
CA ILE A 275 -5.15 -27.81 15.25
C ILE A 275 -6.61 -27.70 15.65
N LEU A 276 -7.32 -26.66 15.19
CA LEU A 276 -8.75 -26.45 15.47
C LEU A 276 -9.62 -27.59 14.91
N HIS A 277 -9.35 -28.01 13.69
CA HIS A 277 -10.04 -29.14 13.07
C HIS A 277 -9.85 -30.44 13.85
N SER A 278 -8.64 -30.72 14.34
CA SER A 278 -8.36 -31.91 15.19
C SER A 278 -9.09 -31.86 16.54
N ARG A 279 -9.46 -30.68 17.02
CA ARG A 279 -10.30 -30.46 18.22
C ARG A 279 -11.81 -30.51 17.94
N GLY A 280 -12.19 -30.73 16.68
CA GLY A 280 -13.60 -30.79 16.27
C GLY A 280 -14.28 -29.43 16.11
N CYS A 281 -13.53 -28.33 16.01
CA CYS A 281 -14.12 -27.00 15.77
C CYS A 281 -14.75 -26.94 14.38
N PRO A 282 -16.02 -26.49 14.24
CA PRO A 282 -16.74 -26.44 12.96
C PRO A 282 -16.32 -25.23 12.13
N ILE A 283 -15.13 -25.30 11.51
CA ILE A 283 -14.58 -24.21 10.70
C ILE A 283 -14.32 -24.62 9.25
N ARG A 284 -14.43 -23.66 8.36
CA ARG A 284 -13.97 -23.70 6.97
C ARG A 284 -13.02 -22.54 6.71
N VAL A 285 -11.92 -22.81 6.03
CA VAL A 285 -10.99 -21.76 5.60
C VAL A 285 -11.29 -21.36 4.16
N ARG A 286 -11.27 -20.08 3.87
CA ARG A 286 -11.36 -19.56 2.51
C ARG A 286 -10.16 -18.66 2.22
N LEU A 287 -9.38 -19.01 1.20
CA LEU A 287 -8.22 -18.26 0.74
C LEU A 287 -8.56 -17.55 -0.57
N VAL A 288 -8.52 -16.21 -0.55
CA VAL A 288 -8.75 -15.35 -1.72
C VAL A 288 -7.42 -14.77 -2.18
N GLY A 289 -7.07 -15.02 -3.42
CA GLY A 289 -5.82 -14.63 -4.04
C GLY A 289 -5.16 -15.80 -4.77
N ASP A 290 -4.08 -15.49 -5.46
CA ASP A 290 -3.27 -16.47 -6.17
C ASP A 290 -1.78 -16.17 -5.95
N GLY A 291 -0.92 -17.14 -6.30
CA GLY A 291 0.52 -16.98 -6.14
C GLY A 291 1.28 -18.31 -6.17
N PRO A 292 2.62 -18.23 -6.13
CA PRO A 292 3.48 -19.40 -6.26
C PRO A 292 3.26 -20.48 -5.18
N ASP A 293 2.79 -20.11 -3.98
CA ASP A 293 2.57 -21.03 -2.87
C ASP A 293 1.27 -21.85 -2.98
N ARG A 294 0.38 -21.52 -3.93
CA ARG A 294 -0.93 -22.15 -4.06
C ARG A 294 -0.87 -23.67 -4.01
N LYS A 295 -0.05 -24.28 -4.87
CA LYS A 295 0.08 -25.75 -4.97
C LYS A 295 0.57 -26.37 -3.65
N HIS A 296 1.48 -25.70 -2.95
CA HIS A 296 1.98 -26.14 -1.65
C HIS A 296 0.87 -26.10 -0.58
N LEU A 297 0.11 -25.01 -0.53
CA LEU A 297 -1.01 -24.86 0.40
C LEU A 297 -2.15 -25.85 0.14
N GLU A 298 -2.50 -26.10 -1.13
CA GLU A 298 -3.49 -27.12 -1.52
C GLU A 298 -3.06 -28.53 -1.10
N THR A 299 -1.76 -28.85 -1.29
CA THR A 299 -1.20 -30.15 -0.87
C THR A 299 -1.28 -30.31 0.65
N PHE A 300 -0.89 -29.28 1.42
CA PHE A 300 -0.96 -29.30 2.87
C PHE A 300 -2.41 -29.45 3.37
N ALA A 301 -3.34 -28.65 2.85
CA ALA A 301 -4.75 -28.72 3.22
C ALA A 301 -5.36 -30.11 3.00
N LYS A 302 -4.99 -30.77 1.89
CA LYS A 302 -5.43 -32.14 1.58
C LYS A 302 -4.84 -33.17 2.54
N GLN A 303 -3.55 -33.06 2.88
CA GLN A 303 -2.86 -33.94 3.82
C GLN A 303 -3.48 -33.87 5.22
N GLU A 304 -3.73 -32.69 5.69
CA GLU A 304 -4.32 -32.44 7.02
C GLU A 304 -5.85 -32.53 7.03
N LYS A 305 -6.49 -32.80 5.88
CA LYS A 305 -7.95 -32.90 5.69
C LYS A 305 -8.72 -31.68 6.17
N ILE A 306 -8.13 -30.50 6.09
CA ILE A 306 -8.77 -29.24 6.47
C ILE A 306 -9.75 -28.83 5.37
N PRO A 307 -10.99 -28.40 5.69
CA PRO A 307 -11.92 -27.88 4.70
C PRO A 307 -11.48 -26.47 4.24
N VAL A 308 -10.75 -26.42 3.13
CA VAL A 308 -10.22 -25.18 2.53
C VAL A 308 -10.82 -24.96 1.15
N VAL A 309 -11.27 -23.72 0.90
CA VAL A 309 -11.68 -23.25 -0.43
C VAL A 309 -10.63 -22.29 -0.97
N PHE A 310 -10.06 -22.59 -2.11
CA PHE A 310 -9.11 -21.74 -2.83
C PHE A 310 -9.84 -20.98 -3.94
N GLU A 311 -10.17 -19.72 -3.71
CA GLU A 311 -10.97 -18.88 -4.62
C GLU A 311 -10.21 -18.40 -5.86
N GLY A 312 -8.89 -18.38 -5.80
CA GLY A 312 -8.07 -17.70 -6.81
C GLY A 312 -8.13 -16.18 -6.68
N ALA A 313 -7.58 -15.50 -7.67
CA ALA A 313 -7.67 -14.04 -7.76
C ALA A 313 -9.13 -13.61 -7.99
N LYS A 314 -9.58 -12.63 -7.23
CA LYS A 314 -10.94 -12.08 -7.28
C LYS A 314 -10.89 -10.58 -7.56
N THR A 315 -11.95 -10.04 -8.14
CA THR A 315 -12.18 -8.61 -8.23
C THR A 315 -12.43 -8.01 -6.84
N HIS A 316 -12.33 -6.69 -6.74
CA HIS A 316 -12.59 -5.98 -5.50
C HIS A 316 -14.03 -6.20 -5.00
N GLU A 317 -15.00 -6.20 -5.91
CA GLU A 317 -16.40 -6.45 -5.59
C GLU A 317 -16.66 -7.88 -5.12
N GLU A 318 -16.09 -8.88 -5.80
CA GLU A 318 -16.18 -10.28 -5.36
C GLU A 318 -15.53 -10.48 -3.99
N THR A 319 -14.37 -9.84 -3.75
CA THR A 319 -13.69 -9.87 -2.45
C THR A 319 -14.55 -9.25 -1.35
N ARG A 320 -15.18 -8.10 -1.63
CA ARG A 320 -16.11 -7.44 -0.71
C ARG A 320 -17.30 -8.34 -0.34
N GLN A 321 -17.86 -9.05 -1.32
CA GLN A 321 -18.95 -10.02 -1.08
C GLN A 321 -18.51 -11.19 -0.20
N LEU A 322 -17.28 -11.69 -0.39
CA LEU A 322 -16.71 -12.74 0.44
C LEU A 322 -16.43 -12.25 1.87
N LEU A 323 -15.91 -11.04 2.01
CA LEU A 323 -15.74 -10.38 3.32
C LEU A 323 -17.06 -10.28 4.07
N GLY A 324 -18.14 -9.87 3.40
CA GLY A 324 -19.47 -9.74 4.02
C GLY A 324 -20.11 -11.06 4.51
N ARG A 325 -19.56 -12.20 4.09
CA ARG A 325 -20.01 -13.54 4.51
C ARG A 325 -19.07 -14.17 5.54
N ALA A 326 -17.88 -13.63 5.73
CA ALA A 326 -16.90 -14.17 6.66
C ALA A 326 -17.34 -13.98 8.11
N ASP A 327 -17.06 -14.98 8.95
CA ASP A 327 -17.26 -14.88 10.41
C ASP A 327 -16.03 -14.33 11.11
N ILE A 328 -14.84 -14.64 10.59
CA ILE A 328 -13.54 -14.21 11.10
C ILE A 328 -12.64 -13.92 9.90
N PHE A 329 -11.89 -12.83 9.97
CA PHE A 329 -10.81 -12.55 9.03
C PHE A 329 -9.47 -12.85 9.70
N ALA A 330 -8.58 -13.58 9.02
CA ALA A 330 -7.29 -13.95 9.58
C ALA A 330 -6.15 -13.64 8.60
N LEU A 331 -5.12 -12.93 9.08
CA LEU A 331 -3.93 -12.59 8.31
C LEU A 331 -2.67 -12.88 9.13
N ALA A 332 -2.01 -14.02 8.86
CA ALA A 332 -0.86 -14.53 9.60
C ALA A 332 0.49 -14.06 9.02
N SER A 333 0.56 -12.87 8.46
CA SER A 333 1.69 -12.35 7.67
C SER A 333 2.98 -12.23 8.49
N PHE A 334 4.11 -12.41 7.79
CA PHE A 334 5.47 -12.11 8.29
C PHE A 334 5.96 -10.71 7.92
N ALA A 335 5.35 -10.11 6.89
CA ALA A 335 5.72 -8.78 6.42
C ALA A 335 4.49 -8.03 5.88
N GLU A 336 4.23 -6.85 6.43
CA GLU A 336 3.16 -5.92 6.02
C GLU A 336 3.60 -4.48 6.28
N GLY A 337 2.98 -3.53 5.54
CA GLY A 337 2.93 -2.14 5.99
C GLY A 337 1.75 -1.95 6.95
N VAL A 338 0.62 -1.46 6.43
CA VAL A 338 -0.69 -1.50 7.08
C VAL A 338 -1.65 -2.16 6.08
N PRO A 339 -2.10 -3.40 6.31
CA PRO A 339 -2.85 -4.17 5.31
C PRO A 339 -4.23 -3.58 5.03
N VAL A 340 -4.50 -3.21 3.78
CA VAL A 340 -5.81 -2.70 3.36
C VAL A 340 -6.91 -3.73 3.57
N ALA A 341 -6.63 -5.02 3.34
CA ALA A 341 -7.60 -6.09 3.55
C ALA A 341 -8.07 -6.22 5.02
N LEU A 342 -7.21 -5.89 6.00
CA LEU A 342 -7.63 -5.79 7.41
C LEU A 342 -8.57 -4.59 7.62
N MET A 343 -8.27 -3.44 7.03
CA MET A 343 -9.14 -2.26 7.12
C MET A 343 -10.53 -2.55 6.50
N GLU A 344 -10.55 -3.24 5.36
CA GLU A 344 -11.78 -3.65 4.66
C GLU A 344 -12.61 -4.60 5.51
N ALA A 345 -11.97 -5.63 6.10
CA ALA A 345 -12.65 -6.57 6.99
C ALA A 345 -13.20 -5.88 8.25
N MET A 346 -12.39 -5.06 8.90
CA MET A 346 -12.81 -4.29 10.08
C MET A 346 -13.96 -3.32 9.75
N ALA A 347 -13.92 -2.66 8.59
CA ALA A 347 -15.00 -1.77 8.13
C ALA A 347 -16.34 -2.51 7.98
N MET A 348 -16.31 -3.80 7.66
CA MET A 348 -17.47 -4.67 7.52
C MET A 348 -17.87 -5.38 8.82
N GLU A 349 -17.32 -4.96 9.96
CA GLU A 349 -17.55 -5.57 11.29
C GLU A 349 -17.11 -7.04 11.38
N VAL A 350 -16.20 -7.49 10.51
CA VAL A 350 -15.62 -8.82 10.58
C VAL A 350 -14.49 -8.80 11.63
N PRO A 351 -14.58 -9.60 12.70
CA PRO A 351 -13.52 -9.67 13.71
C PRO A 351 -12.23 -10.20 13.09
N CYS A 352 -11.13 -9.49 13.35
CA CYS A 352 -9.84 -9.76 12.73
C CYS A 352 -8.85 -10.39 13.72
N VAL A 353 -8.11 -11.41 13.25
CA VAL A 353 -6.92 -11.94 13.92
C VAL A 353 -5.72 -11.69 13.01
N SER A 354 -4.67 -11.06 13.52
CA SER A 354 -3.47 -10.79 12.73
C SER A 354 -2.20 -10.90 13.58
N THR A 355 -1.06 -10.63 12.93
CA THR A 355 0.26 -10.70 13.59
C THR A 355 0.71 -9.33 14.08
N VAL A 356 1.46 -9.32 15.19
CA VAL A 356 2.02 -8.12 15.81
C VAL A 356 3.30 -7.69 15.08
N ILE A 357 3.15 -7.19 13.84
CA ILE A 357 4.27 -6.76 12.99
C ILE A 357 4.02 -5.38 12.38
N ALA A 358 5.10 -4.67 12.13
CA ALA A 358 5.13 -3.39 11.42
C ALA A 358 4.02 -2.42 11.84
N GLY A 359 3.19 -1.94 10.93
CA GLY A 359 2.10 -1.00 11.21
C GLY A 359 0.78 -1.65 11.66
N ILE A 360 0.69 -2.98 11.76
CA ILE A 360 -0.55 -3.65 12.19
C ILE A 360 -0.98 -3.24 13.61
N PRO A 361 -0.07 -3.11 14.62
CA PRO A 361 -0.44 -2.62 15.95
C PRO A 361 -0.97 -1.19 15.99
N GLU A 362 -0.71 -0.38 14.96
CA GLU A 362 -1.32 0.94 14.83
C GLU A 362 -2.79 0.85 14.36
N LEU A 363 -3.13 -0.18 13.57
CA LEU A 363 -4.48 -0.44 13.10
C LEU A 363 -5.31 -1.17 14.16
N ILE A 364 -4.78 -2.23 14.76
CA ILE A 364 -5.48 -3.12 15.68
C ILE A 364 -4.88 -2.99 17.09
N ARG A 365 -5.73 -2.72 18.08
CA ARG A 365 -5.40 -2.83 19.51
C ARG A 365 -5.82 -4.22 19.98
N ASP A 366 -4.86 -5.00 20.46
CA ASP A 366 -5.10 -6.38 20.86
C ASP A 366 -6.21 -6.52 21.90
N GLY A 367 -7.14 -7.44 21.64
CA GLY A 367 -8.29 -7.74 22.50
C GLY A 367 -9.39 -6.69 22.51
N LEU A 368 -9.23 -5.54 21.81
CA LEU A 368 -10.23 -4.47 21.76
C LEU A 368 -10.95 -4.41 20.41
N ASP A 369 -10.24 -4.16 19.33
CA ASP A 369 -10.78 -4.00 17.98
C ASP A 369 -10.23 -5.03 16.99
N GLY A 370 -9.54 -6.03 17.50
CA GLY A 370 -9.02 -7.22 16.84
C GLY A 370 -8.18 -8.03 17.80
N MET A 371 -7.59 -9.13 17.34
CA MET A 371 -6.66 -9.94 18.11
C MET A 371 -5.31 -9.97 17.41
N LEU A 372 -4.23 -9.80 18.19
CA LEU A 372 -2.87 -9.82 17.70
C LEU A 372 -2.09 -10.97 18.32
N VAL A 373 -1.35 -11.70 17.47
CA VAL A 373 -0.50 -12.81 17.90
C VAL A 373 0.92 -12.61 17.37
N PRO A 374 1.95 -13.18 18.03
CA PRO A 374 3.30 -13.18 17.46
C PRO A 374 3.34 -13.84 16.09
N ALA A 375 4.08 -13.26 15.16
CA ALA A 375 4.31 -13.87 13.85
C ALA A 375 4.93 -15.27 14.02
N SER A 376 4.57 -16.20 13.13
CA SER A 376 4.99 -17.62 13.17
C SER A 376 4.43 -18.49 14.30
N SER A 377 3.68 -17.96 15.26
CA SER A 377 3.09 -18.77 16.35
C SER A 377 1.77 -19.40 15.92
N THR A 378 1.84 -20.65 15.49
CA THR A 378 0.67 -21.45 15.07
C THR A 378 -0.31 -21.67 16.23
N GLU A 379 0.21 -21.97 17.43
CA GLU A 379 -0.58 -22.28 18.63
C GLU A 379 -1.33 -21.07 19.14
N LEU A 380 -0.69 -19.90 19.19
CA LEU A 380 -1.34 -18.65 19.63
C LEU A 380 -2.36 -18.18 18.58
N LEU A 381 -2.08 -18.38 17.30
CA LEU A 381 -3.06 -18.09 16.26
C LEU A 381 -4.29 -19.01 16.39
N ALA A 382 -4.08 -20.31 16.63
CA ALA A 382 -5.17 -21.26 16.87
C ALA A 382 -5.99 -20.84 18.10
N ALA A 383 -5.33 -20.51 19.23
CA ALA A 383 -6.01 -20.07 20.44
C ALA A 383 -6.82 -18.77 20.26
N ALA A 384 -6.29 -17.80 19.51
CA ALA A 384 -7.02 -16.57 19.19
C ALA A 384 -8.26 -16.83 18.31
N LEU A 385 -8.13 -17.70 17.30
CA LEU A 385 -9.26 -18.13 16.48
C LEU A 385 -10.30 -18.91 17.31
N GLU A 386 -9.86 -19.84 18.18
CA GLU A 386 -10.74 -20.64 19.04
C GLU A 386 -11.60 -19.75 19.95
N ARG A 387 -11.03 -18.76 20.58
CA ARG A 387 -11.77 -17.78 21.39
C ARG A 387 -12.88 -17.08 20.60
N LEU A 388 -12.59 -16.69 19.34
CA LEU A 388 -13.60 -16.08 18.48
C LEU A 388 -14.64 -17.09 17.99
N ILE A 389 -14.28 -18.37 17.82
CA ILE A 389 -15.19 -19.45 17.43
C ILE A 389 -16.20 -19.73 18.54
N GLU A 390 -15.72 -19.83 19.77
CA GLU A 390 -16.50 -20.22 20.96
C GLU A 390 -17.37 -19.09 21.50
N ASP A 391 -16.95 -17.83 21.34
CA ASP A 391 -17.67 -16.66 21.88
C ASP A 391 -18.25 -15.73 20.81
N PRO A 392 -19.53 -15.93 20.42
CA PRO A 392 -20.22 -15.05 19.47
C PRO A 392 -20.35 -13.59 19.96
N THR A 393 -20.40 -13.38 21.28
CA THR A 393 -20.52 -12.04 21.87
C THR A 393 -19.20 -11.27 21.69
N LEU A 394 -18.09 -11.94 21.96
CA LEU A 394 -16.75 -11.40 21.72
C LEU A 394 -16.55 -11.10 20.22
N ARG A 395 -16.94 -12.02 19.31
CA ARG A 395 -16.88 -11.79 17.87
C ARG A 395 -17.56 -10.49 17.47
N ARG A 396 -18.80 -10.32 17.94
CA ARG A 396 -19.59 -9.12 17.64
C ARG A 396 -18.98 -7.85 18.24
N SER A 397 -18.54 -7.91 19.47
CA SER A 397 -17.92 -6.78 20.19
C SER A 397 -16.66 -6.28 19.44
N ILE A 398 -15.75 -7.21 19.10
CA ILE A 398 -14.51 -6.91 18.36
C ILE A 398 -14.85 -6.35 16.97
N GLY A 399 -15.80 -6.93 16.25
CA GLY A 399 -16.22 -6.45 14.94
C GLY A 399 -16.73 -5.01 14.97
N LEU A 400 -17.63 -4.68 15.92
CA LEU A 400 -18.14 -3.32 16.09
C LEU A 400 -17.03 -2.32 16.46
N ALA A 401 -16.14 -2.70 17.37
CA ALA A 401 -15.00 -1.86 17.76
C ALA A 401 -14.03 -1.66 16.59
N GLY A 402 -13.78 -2.71 15.80
CA GLY A 402 -12.96 -2.65 14.59
C GLY A 402 -13.51 -1.67 13.56
N ARG A 403 -14.82 -1.72 13.26
CA ARG A 403 -15.46 -0.75 12.38
C ARG A 403 -15.31 0.68 12.89
N LYS A 404 -15.55 0.90 14.17
CA LYS A 404 -15.38 2.22 14.79
C LYS A 404 -13.93 2.72 14.60
N ARG A 405 -12.93 1.87 14.84
CA ARG A 405 -11.52 2.18 14.66
C ARG A 405 -11.20 2.63 13.23
N VAL A 406 -11.70 1.89 12.23
CA VAL A 406 -11.51 2.25 10.81
C VAL A 406 -12.22 3.57 10.48
N HIS A 407 -13.45 3.75 10.92
CA HIS A 407 -14.21 4.99 10.70
C HIS A 407 -13.49 6.22 11.28
N ASP A 408 -12.85 6.09 12.45
CA ASP A 408 -12.21 7.19 13.14
C ASP A 408 -10.82 7.53 12.56
N LEU A 409 -9.99 6.52 12.25
CA LEU A 409 -8.57 6.71 11.93
C LEU A 409 -8.14 6.27 10.52
N TYR A 410 -8.94 5.42 9.86
CA TYR A 410 -8.60 4.84 8.55
C TYR A 410 -9.71 5.08 7.52
N ASN A 411 -10.46 6.17 7.68
CA ASN A 411 -11.46 6.62 6.72
C ASN A 411 -10.76 7.31 5.55
N LEU A 412 -10.98 6.81 4.33
CA LEU A 412 -10.34 7.29 3.11
C LEU A 412 -10.49 8.80 2.93
N SER A 413 -11.72 9.33 3.02
CA SER A 413 -11.97 10.74 2.76
C SER A 413 -11.29 11.66 3.78
N LYS A 414 -11.32 11.29 5.08
CA LYS A 414 -10.62 12.04 6.14
C LYS A 414 -9.10 12.01 5.93
N ASN A 415 -8.54 10.84 5.62
CA ASN A 415 -7.10 10.69 5.47
C ASN A 415 -6.58 11.35 4.19
N VAL A 416 -7.35 11.31 3.10
CA VAL A 416 -7.01 12.03 1.87
C VAL A 416 -7.19 13.54 2.04
N SER A 417 -8.13 14.01 2.86
CA SER A 417 -8.20 15.44 3.22
C SER A 417 -6.92 15.94 3.90
N PHE A 418 -6.40 15.16 4.87
CA PHE A 418 -5.10 15.45 5.49
C PHE A 418 -3.95 15.37 4.47
N LEU A 419 -3.91 14.32 3.63
CA LEU A 419 -2.95 14.20 2.55
C LEU A 419 -2.97 15.42 1.62
N ALA A 420 -4.16 15.88 1.25
CA ALA A 420 -4.38 17.04 0.41
C ALA A 420 -3.80 18.33 1.04
N SER A 421 -3.95 18.52 2.37
CA SER A 421 -3.33 19.67 3.06
C SER A 421 -1.80 19.62 2.98
N VAL A 422 -1.20 18.45 3.28
CA VAL A 422 0.27 18.30 3.19
C VAL A 422 0.77 18.52 1.76
N LEU A 423 0.03 18.03 0.75
CA LEU A 423 0.39 18.26 -0.65
C LEU A 423 0.30 19.74 -1.05
N ARG A 424 -0.75 20.46 -0.63
CA ARG A 424 -0.88 21.93 -0.92
C ARG A 424 0.25 22.73 -0.33
N GLU A 425 0.66 22.43 0.90
CA GLU A 425 1.74 23.14 1.59
C GLU A 425 3.11 22.86 0.97
N ASN A 426 3.33 21.68 0.44
CA ASN A 426 4.66 21.21 0.06
C ASN A 426 4.91 21.09 -1.44
N VAL A 427 3.88 20.87 -2.28
CA VAL A 427 4.05 20.83 -3.73
C VAL A 427 4.20 22.24 -4.27
N PRO A 428 5.24 22.53 -5.10
CA PRO A 428 5.39 23.84 -5.69
C PRO A 428 4.19 24.21 -6.56
N HIS A 429 3.61 25.37 -6.33
CA HIS A 429 2.61 25.92 -7.25
C HIS A 429 3.27 26.09 -8.62
N ASN A 430 2.67 25.53 -9.66
CA ASN A 430 3.10 25.79 -11.02
C ASN A 430 2.69 27.23 -11.38
N LEU A 431 3.67 28.13 -11.43
CA LEU A 431 3.54 29.49 -11.97
C LEU A 431 3.39 29.42 -13.48
#